data_48ec92bc9f8e9fcb6f6711f72720be82
#
_entry.id   48ec92bc9f8e9fcb6f6711f72720be82
#
_cell.length_a   1.000
_cell.length_b   1.000
_cell.length_c   1.000
_cell.angle_alpha   90.00
_cell.angle_beta   90.00
_cell.angle_gamma   90.00
#
_symmetry.space_group_name_H-M   'P 1'
#
loop_
_entity.id
_entity.type
_entity.pdbx_description
1 polymer ?
#
loop_
_entity_poly.entity_id
_entity_poly.type
_entity_poly.pdbx_seq_one_letter_code
_entity_poly.pdbx_strand_id
1 'polypeptide(L)'
;MVENVSLKNAGICYPSPKTYATSTMQVHRIHVPLSGSATFFNGKTETKLTVGNAYFLPAGTLSSFTLDEDQPYLHLFLDFSAPSFSSSKDVLSIDLATDKVLQVTFQALIELITNYKAHKNHEVPGHVTPRRDRVLFEHIELILMVILSHVSMYHGLQPLKNEKLYGAITFIEANYHLPIKNEDIANAVDMDTRSLGRLFYKHLKTSPHQYLLQYRVEMAGRELRNGKTVSETAISCGFQSENTFREAFKRLLGCPPSELSKISD
;
A
#
# COMPACT_ATOMS: atom_id res chain seq x y z
N MET A 1 -14.06 -10.79 -11.56
CA MET A 1 -12.78 -10.19 -11.94
C MET A 1 -12.29 -9.33 -10.80
N VAL A 2 -10.99 -9.27 -10.60
CA VAL A 2 -10.36 -8.34 -9.67
C VAL A 2 -10.33 -6.98 -10.35
N GLU A 3 -11.20 -6.06 -9.92
CA GLU A 3 -11.35 -4.74 -10.54
C GLU A 3 -10.69 -3.68 -9.68
N ASN A 4 -10.14 -2.63 -10.33
CA ASN A 4 -9.58 -1.43 -9.70
C ASN A 4 -8.49 -1.70 -8.66
N VAL A 5 -7.56 -2.51 -9.02
CA VAL A 5 -6.27 -2.62 -8.36
C VAL A 5 -5.39 -1.48 -8.86
N SER A 6 -4.73 -0.79 -7.97
CA SER A 6 -3.74 0.21 -8.30
C SER A 6 -2.46 -0.07 -7.50
N LEU A 7 -1.39 -0.35 -8.19
CA LEU A 7 -0.07 -0.45 -7.59
C LEU A 7 0.30 0.92 -7.00
N LYS A 8 0.81 0.94 -5.78
CA LYS A 8 1.20 2.15 -5.07
C LYS A 8 2.71 2.28 -4.94
N ASN A 9 3.36 1.18 -4.67
CA ASN A 9 4.80 1.10 -4.52
C ASN A 9 5.26 -0.34 -4.75
N ALA A 10 6.48 -0.54 -5.21
CA ALA A 10 7.08 -1.84 -5.37
C ALA A 10 8.59 -1.76 -5.17
N GLY A 11 9.22 -2.90 -4.91
CA GLY A 11 10.68 -2.94 -4.86
C GLY A 11 11.22 -4.19 -4.21
N ILE A 12 12.54 -4.28 -4.27
CA ILE A 12 13.34 -5.25 -3.53
C ILE A 12 14.23 -4.42 -2.61
N CYS A 13 14.10 -4.58 -1.30
CA CYS A 13 14.87 -3.76 -0.37
C CYS A 13 15.26 -4.48 0.92
N TYR A 14 16.34 -3.98 1.52
CA TYR A 14 16.63 -4.16 2.94
C TYR A 14 15.82 -3.12 3.71
N PRO A 15 15.06 -3.53 4.69
CA PRO A 15 14.30 -2.59 5.51
C PRO A 15 15.24 -1.75 6.38
N SER A 16 14.92 -0.47 6.55
CA SER A 16 15.56 0.32 7.58
C SER A 16 14.81 0.18 8.92
N PRO A 17 15.47 0.28 10.07
CA PRO A 17 14.81 0.23 11.38
C PRO A 17 13.67 1.26 11.54
N LYS A 18 13.76 2.39 10.84
CA LYS A 18 12.70 3.42 10.81
C LYS A 18 11.47 3.01 10.00
N THR A 19 11.60 2.08 9.06
CA THR A 19 10.50 1.61 8.20
C THR A 19 9.51 0.73 8.97
N TYR A 20 9.89 0.23 10.13
CA TYR A 20 9.16 -0.76 10.90
C TYR A 20 8.58 -0.24 12.23
N ALA A 21 8.55 1.08 12.42
CA ALA A 21 7.77 1.66 13.51
C ALA A 21 6.30 1.22 13.40
N THR A 22 5.69 0.96 14.55
CA THR A 22 4.27 0.63 14.61
C THR A 22 3.43 1.69 13.90
N SER A 23 2.76 1.29 12.84
CA SER A 23 1.91 2.18 12.04
C SER A 23 0.70 1.42 11.50
N THR A 24 -0.35 2.15 11.13
CA THR A 24 -1.48 1.52 10.44
C THR A 24 -1.17 1.47 8.95
N MET A 25 -1.12 0.26 8.39
CA MET A 25 -0.94 0.08 6.94
C MET A 25 -2.16 0.65 6.20
N GLN A 26 -1.91 1.59 5.29
CA GLN A 26 -2.96 2.25 4.51
C GLN A 26 -3.30 1.49 3.22
N VAL A 27 -2.42 0.60 2.81
CA VAL A 27 -2.51 -0.18 1.57
C VAL A 27 -2.34 -1.65 1.90
N HIS A 28 -2.83 -2.52 1.04
CA HIS A 28 -2.48 -3.94 1.08
C HIS A 28 -1.03 -4.10 0.65
N ARG A 29 -0.36 -5.10 1.20
CA ARG A 29 1.01 -5.44 0.80
C ARG A 29 1.13 -6.94 0.51
N ILE A 30 1.71 -7.26 -0.63
CA ILE A 30 2.34 -8.56 -0.84
C ILE A 30 3.78 -8.45 -0.37
N HIS A 31 4.21 -9.42 0.42
CA HIS A 31 5.54 -9.46 1.00
C HIS A 31 6.16 -10.84 0.76
N VAL A 32 7.29 -10.88 0.08
CA VAL A 32 7.99 -12.11 -0.28
C VAL A 32 9.43 -12.04 0.23
N PRO A 33 9.77 -12.73 1.32
CA PRO A 33 11.14 -12.81 1.83
C PRO A 33 12.08 -13.48 0.82
N LEU A 34 13.22 -12.87 0.57
CA LEU A 34 14.28 -13.39 -0.33
C LEU A 34 15.48 -13.89 0.45
N SER A 35 15.77 -13.28 1.60
CA SER A 35 16.78 -13.78 2.56
C SER A 35 16.43 -13.35 3.98
N GLY A 36 16.96 -14.04 4.97
CA GLY A 36 16.70 -13.76 6.39
C GLY A 36 15.26 -14.06 6.81
N SER A 37 14.85 -13.52 7.95
CA SER A 37 13.49 -13.62 8.47
C SER A 37 13.07 -12.35 9.21
N ALA A 38 11.76 -12.14 9.32
CA ALA A 38 11.17 -11.07 10.12
C ALA A 38 9.92 -11.58 10.82
N THR A 39 9.52 -10.92 11.90
CA THR A 39 8.23 -11.17 12.55
C THR A 39 7.31 -9.99 12.30
N PHE A 40 6.15 -10.25 11.73
CA PHE A 40 5.09 -9.28 11.51
C PHE A 40 4.04 -9.40 12.61
N PHE A 41 3.71 -8.29 13.25
CA PHE A 41 2.62 -8.19 14.22
C PHE A 41 1.48 -7.35 13.65
N ASN A 42 0.26 -7.88 13.63
CA ASN A 42 -0.92 -7.22 13.06
C ASN A 42 -1.83 -6.56 14.11
N GLY A 43 -1.32 -6.28 15.32
CA GLY A 43 -2.09 -5.77 16.44
C GLY A 43 -2.77 -6.87 17.28
N LYS A 44 -2.72 -8.14 16.85
CA LYS A 44 -3.31 -9.30 17.57
C LYS A 44 -2.42 -10.52 17.57
N THR A 45 -1.86 -10.88 16.43
CA THR A 45 -1.09 -12.09 16.21
C THR A 45 0.27 -11.76 15.59
N GLU A 46 1.25 -12.58 15.92
CA GLU A 46 2.55 -12.57 15.27
C GLU A 46 2.60 -13.60 14.16
N THR A 47 3.21 -13.22 13.03
CA THR A 47 3.45 -14.11 11.89
C THR A 47 4.92 -14.03 11.54
N LYS A 48 5.63 -15.16 11.57
CA LYS A 48 7.02 -15.23 11.12
C LYS A 48 7.05 -15.25 9.59
N LEU A 49 7.73 -14.26 9.02
CA LEU A 49 7.93 -14.13 7.57
C LEU A 49 9.24 -14.81 7.20
N THR A 50 9.15 -15.88 6.41
CA THR A 50 10.30 -16.72 6.04
C THR A 50 10.39 -16.90 4.53
N VAL A 51 11.58 -17.15 4.03
CA VAL A 51 11.84 -17.50 2.62
C VAL A 51 11.00 -18.71 2.21
N GLY A 52 10.57 -18.73 0.96
CA GLY A 52 9.71 -19.79 0.41
C GLY A 52 8.21 -19.52 0.52
N ASN A 53 7.82 -18.43 1.17
CA ASN A 53 6.41 -18.05 1.33
C ASN A 53 6.14 -16.66 0.74
N ALA A 54 4.91 -16.45 0.29
CA ALA A 54 4.35 -15.13 0.01
C ALA A 54 3.29 -14.79 1.05
N TYR A 55 3.27 -13.55 1.50
CA TYR A 55 2.37 -13.07 2.54
C TYR A 55 1.53 -11.91 2.02
N PHE A 56 0.21 -12.00 2.23
CA PHE A 56 -0.72 -10.91 1.97
C PHE A 56 -1.04 -10.23 3.31
N LEU A 57 -0.56 -9.00 3.44
CA LEU A 57 -0.75 -8.15 4.61
C LEU A 57 -1.89 -7.17 4.31
N PRO A 58 -3.01 -7.25 5.04
CA PRO A 58 -4.18 -6.43 4.73
C PRO A 58 -4.00 -4.97 5.17
N ALA A 59 -4.60 -4.05 4.41
CA ALA A 59 -4.73 -2.65 4.78
C ALA A 59 -5.58 -2.48 6.05
N GLY A 60 -5.43 -1.34 6.75
CA GLY A 60 -6.21 -1.00 7.94
C GLY A 60 -5.76 -1.75 9.21
N THR A 61 -4.66 -2.46 9.16
CA THR A 61 -4.09 -3.16 10.32
C THR A 61 -3.00 -2.31 10.97
N LEU A 62 -3.01 -2.28 12.31
CA LEU A 62 -1.83 -1.81 13.06
C LEU A 62 -0.71 -2.82 12.82
N SER A 63 0.41 -2.37 12.31
CA SER A 63 1.50 -3.24 11.93
C SER A 63 2.82 -2.81 12.54
N SER A 64 3.59 -3.77 12.98
CA SER A 64 5.00 -3.60 13.27
C SER A 64 5.78 -4.81 12.76
N PHE A 65 7.05 -4.57 12.47
CA PHE A 65 7.97 -5.63 12.06
C PHE A 65 9.13 -5.66 13.05
N THR A 66 9.54 -6.86 13.41
CA THR A 66 10.79 -7.10 14.14
C THR A 66 11.70 -7.91 13.22
N LEU A 67 12.90 -7.41 13.00
CA LEU A 67 13.91 -8.08 12.19
C LEU A 67 14.73 -9.03 13.05
N ASP A 68 15.18 -10.11 12.44
CA ASP A 68 16.22 -10.95 13.00
C ASP A 68 17.57 -10.22 12.86
N GLU A 69 18.22 -9.92 13.99
CA GLU A 69 19.45 -9.12 14.00
C GLU A 69 20.66 -9.88 13.38
N ASP A 70 20.59 -11.21 13.37
CA ASP A 70 21.69 -12.05 12.91
C ASP A 70 21.74 -12.25 11.40
N GLN A 71 20.69 -11.90 10.67
CA GLN A 71 20.62 -12.11 9.22
C GLN A 71 20.00 -10.92 8.48
N PRO A 72 20.69 -10.39 7.43
CA PRO A 72 20.13 -9.35 6.59
C PRO A 72 18.81 -9.81 5.95
N TYR A 73 17.72 -9.11 6.25
CA TYR A 73 16.40 -9.41 5.72
C TYR A 73 16.18 -8.68 4.40
N LEU A 74 16.20 -9.40 3.28
CA LEU A 74 15.88 -8.89 1.96
C LEU A 74 14.49 -9.38 1.56
N HIS A 75 13.68 -8.50 0.99
CA HIS A 75 12.35 -8.88 0.54
C HIS A 75 11.89 -8.13 -0.71
N LEU A 76 11.07 -8.80 -1.53
CA LEU A 76 10.21 -8.16 -2.53
C LEU A 76 8.95 -7.69 -1.83
N PHE A 77 8.48 -6.48 -2.15
CA PHE A 77 7.17 -5.99 -1.72
C PHE A 77 6.40 -5.33 -2.86
N LEU A 78 5.08 -5.46 -2.81
CA LEU A 78 4.13 -4.78 -3.68
C LEU A 78 3.07 -4.13 -2.79
N ASP A 79 3.05 -2.82 -2.72
CA ASP A 79 2.01 -2.04 -2.05
C ASP A 79 0.92 -1.68 -3.05
N PHE A 80 -0.32 -1.97 -2.73
CA PHE A 80 -1.42 -1.73 -3.65
C PHE A 80 -2.72 -1.36 -2.94
N SER A 81 -3.51 -0.55 -3.61
CA SER A 81 -4.92 -0.34 -3.28
C SER A 81 -5.75 -1.34 -4.05
N ALA A 82 -6.60 -2.04 -3.35
CA ALA A 82 -7.57 -2.95 -3.92
C ALA A 82 -8.84 -2.89 -3.07
N PRO A 83 -9.68 -1.87 -3.27
CA PRO A 83 -10.88 -1.65 -2.49
C PRO A 83 -11.87 -2.83 -2.54
N SER A 84 -11.77 -3.63 -3.59
CA SER A 84 -12.56 -4.84 -3.77
C SER A 84 -12.15 -6.00 -2.87
N PHE A 85 -11.00 -5.95 -2.19
CA PHE A 85 -10.61 -7.04 -1.30
C PHE A 85 -11.10 -6.84 0.12
N SER A 86 -11.60 -7.93 0.71
CA SER A 86 -12.10 -7.93 2.08
C SER A 86 -11.01 -7.55 3.07
N SER A 87 -11.38 -6.77 4.04
CA SER A 87 -10.61 -6.46 5.22
C SER A 87 -10.56 -7.64 6.22
N SER A 88 -10.28 -8.87 5.78
CA SER A 88 -9.77 -9.84 6.72
C SER A 88 -8.50 -9.22 7.30
N LYS A 89 -8.45 -9.09 8.62
CA LYS A 89 -7.26 -8.56 9.30
C LYS A 89 -6.17 -9.62 9.44
N ASP A 90 -6.46 -10.82 8.96
CA ASP A 90 -5.57 -11.95 9.07
C ASP A 90 -4.57 -11.95 7.91
N VAL A 91 -3.35 -12.28 8.23
CA VAL A 91 -2.29 -12.48 7.22
C VAL A 91 -2.61 -13.76 6.46
N LEU A 92 -2.68 -13.68 5.13
CA LEU A 92 -2.71 -14.86 4.30
C LEU A 92 -1.26 -15.25 3.96
N SER A 93 -0.86 -16.45 4.37
CA SER A 93 0.44 -17.04 4.03
C SER A 93 0.24 -18.12 2.97
N ILE A 94 1.05 -18.08 1.93
CA ILE A 94 1.04 -19.03 0.82
C ILE A 94 2.42 -19.66 0.68
N ASP A 95 2.50 -20.98 0.81
CA ASP A 95 3.72 -21.74 0.55
C ASP A 95 3.95 -21.83 -0.97
N LEU A 96 5.01 -21.18 -1.44
CA LEU A 96 5.37 -21.15 -2.86
C LEU A 96 5.88 -22.49 -3.39
N ALA A 97 6.26 -23.43 -2.53
CA ALA A 97 6.61 -24.77 -2.96
C ALA A 97 5.38 -25.56 -3.45
N THR A 98 4.21 -25.24 -2.93
CA THR A 98 2.94 -25.88 -3.29
C THR A 98 2.21 -25.17 -4.43
N ASP A 99 2.51 -23.90 -4.69
CA ASP A 99 1.90 -23.09 -5.76
C ASP A 99 2.92 -22.69 -6.82
N LYS A 100 3.08 -23.56 -7.82
CA LYS A 100 4.02 -23.34 -8.93
C LYS A 100 3.73 -22.11 -9.76
N VAL A 101 2.47 -21.71 -9.89
CA VAL A 101 2.11 -20.50 -10.66
C VAL A 101 2.61 -19.26 -9.95
N LEU A 102 2.35 -19.14 -8.66
CA LEU A 102 2.86 -18.00 -7.89
C LEU A 102 4.39 -18.04 -7.76
N GLN A 103 4.99 -19.22 -7.55
CA GLN A 103 6.44 -19.36 -7.50
C GLN A 103 7.11 -18.78 -8.74
N VAL A 104 6.69 -19.21 -9.94
CA VAL A 104 7.24 -18.75 -11.22
C VAL A 104 6.94 -17.27 -11.44
N THR A 105 5.74 -16.81 -11.08
CA THR A 105 5.34 -15.40 -11.25
C THR A 105 6.19 -14.48 -10.38
N PHE A 106 6.43 -14.82 -9.12
CA PHE A 106 7.32 -14.02 -8.26
C PHE A 106 8.78 -14.09 -8.69
N GLN A 107 9.25 -15.25 -9.14
CA GLN A 107 10.59 -15.38 -9.72
C GLN A 107 10.78 -14.44 -10.91
N ALA A 108 9.85 -14.47 -11.86
CA ALA A 108 9.88 -13.60 -13.04
C ALA A 108 9.81 -12.11 -12.66
N LEU A 109 9.02 -11.77 -11.65
CA LEU A 109 8.93 -10.38 -11.15
C LEU A 109 10.24 -9.90 -10.52
N ILE A 110 10.89 -10.74 -9.73
CA ILE A 110 12.21 -10.45 -9.13
C ILE A 110 13.24 -10.22 -10.22
N GLU A 111 13.29 -11.10 -11.21
CA GLU A 111 14.22 -10.99 -12.36
C GLU A 111 13.92 -9.71 -13.19
N LEU A 112 12.65 -9.42 -13.44
CA LEU A 112 12.24 -8.21 -14.15
C LEU A 112 12.74 -6.94 -13.44
N ILE A 113 12.52 -6.82 -12.14
CA ILE A 113 12.96 -5.67 -11.35
C ILE A 113 14.49 -5.57 -11.33
N THR A 114 15.16 -6.67 -11.07
CA THR A 114 16.63 -6.73 -10.96
C THR A 114 17.30 -6.35 -12.27
N ASN A 115 16.87 -6.96 -13.39
CA ASN A 115 17.44 -6.71 -14.71
C ASN A 115 17.17 -5.28 -15.19
N TYR A 116 15.96 -4.75 -14.97
CA TYR A 116 15.64 -3.37 -15.32
C TYR A 116 16.52 -2.38 -14.56
N LYS A 117 16.68 -2.56 -13.25
CA LYS A 117 17.52 -1.70 -12.41
C LYS A 117 18.97 -1.76 -12.84
N ALA A 118 19.51 -2.96 -13.07
CA ALA A 118 20.87 -3.15 -13.56
C ALA A 118 21.10 -2.45 -14.91
N HIS A 119 20.16 -2.59 -15.86
CA HIS A 119 20.26 -1.95 -17.17
C HIS A 119 20.24 -0.41 -17.10
N LYS A 120 19.58 0.16 -16.10
CA LYS A 120 19.52 1.61 -15.85
C LYS A 120 20.64 2.12 -14.95
N ASN A 121 21.59 1.27 -14.55
CA ASN A 121 22.64 1.57 -13.57
C ASN A 121 22.06 2.07 -12.22
N HIS A 122 20.88 1.58 -11.84
CA HIS A 122 20.27 1.86 -10.55
C HIS A 122 20.69 0.80 -9.55
N GLU A 123 20.81 1.20 -8.28
CA GLU A 123 21.12 0.27 -7.21
C GLU A 123 20.00 -0.78 -7.03
N VAL A 124 20.43 -2.03 -6.83
CA VAL A 124 19.59 -3.15 -6.40
C VAL A 124 20.23 -3.67 -5.08
N PRO A 125 19.47 -3.69 -4.01
CA PRO A 125 18.03 -3.48 -3.85
C PRO A 125 17.60 -2.00 -3.97
N GLY A 126 16.33 -1.78 -4.35
CA GLY A 126 15.78 -0.44 -4.49
C GLY A 126 14.28 -0.40 -4.82
N HIS A 127 13.67 0.75 -4.61
CA HIS A 127 12.27 0.99 -4.92
C HIS A 127 12.05 1.20 -6.42
N VAL A 128 10.89 0.76 -6.91
CA VAL A 128 10.35 1.07 -8.24
C VAL A 128 9.32 2.17 -8.08
N THR A 129 9.52 3.28 -8.79
CA THR A 129 8.62 4.44 -8.66
C THR A 129 7.94 4.77 -9.99
N PRO A 130 6.66 5.23 -9.98
CA PRO A 130 5.93 5.54 -11.22
C PRO A 130 6.62 6.60 -12.07
N ARG A 131 7.27 7.58 -11.44
CA ARG A 131 7.93 8.68 -12.15
C ARG A 131 9.24 8.27 -12.83
N ARG A 132 10.08 7.50 -12.14
CA ARG A 132 11.42 7.11 -12.63
C ARG A 132 11.37 5.87 -13.50
N ASP A 133 10.50 4.93 -13.15
CA ASP A 133 10.46 3.57 -13.68
C ASP A 133 9.07 3.26 -14.30
N ARG A 134 8.46 4.22 -15.01
CA ARG A 134 7.06 4.15 -15.45
C ARG A 134 6.71 2.84 -16.16
N VAL A 135 7.50 2.46 -17.16
CA VAL A 135 7.24 1.25 -17.95
C VAL A 135 7.30 0.00 -17.06
N LEU A 136 8.32 -0.10 -16.21
CA LEU A 136 8.43 -1.20 -15.25
C LEU A 136 7.26 -1.22 -14.28
N PHE A 137 6.84 -0.04 -13.79
CA PHE A 137 5.73 0.08 -12.86
C PHE A 137 4.41 -0.41 -13.45
N GLU A 138 4.12 -0.06 -14.69
CA GLU A 138 2.94 -0.52 -15.44
C GLU A 138 2.97 -2.05 -15.65
N HIS A 139 4.13 -2.64 -15.95
CA HIS A 139 4.28 -4.10 -16.04
C HIS A 139 4.06 -4.81 -14.70
N ILE A 140 4.60 -4.26 -13.60
CA ILE A 140 4.38 -4.81 -12.26
C ILE A 140 2.90 -4.76 -11.89
N GLU A 141 2.18 -3.70 -12.26
CA GLU A 141 0.75 -3.56 -12.01
C GLU A 141 -0.07 -4.65 -12.74
N LEU A 142 0.26 -4.95 -13.99
CA LEU A 142 -0.35 -6.06 -14.73
C LEU A 142 -0.07 -7.42 -14.08
N ILE A 143 1.16 -7.67 -13.67
CA ILE A 143 1.54 -8.91 -12.97
C ILE A 143 0.82 -9.01 -11.63
N LEU A 144 0.68 -7.90 -10.90
CA LEU A 144 -0.07 -7.85 -9.65
C LEU A 144 -1.54 -8.26 -9.86
N MET A 145 -2.19 -7.84 -10.93
CA MET A 145 -3.56 -8.25 -11.25
C MET A 145 -3.65 -9.77 -11.48
N VAL A 146 -2.67 -10.36 -12.15
CA VAL A 146 -2.58 -11.82 -12.35
C VAL A 146 -2.42 -12.54 -11.00
N ILE A 147 -1.50 -12.07 -10.16
CA ILE A 147 -1.28 -12.62 -8.81
C ILE A 147 -2.57 -12.58 -8.00
N LEU A 148 -3.24 -11.42 -7.94
CA LEU A 148 -4.45 -11.25 -7.14
C LEU A 148 -5.61 -12.09 -7.67
N SER A 149 -5.74 -12.23 -8.99
CA SER A 149 -6.75 -13.09 -9.60
C SER A 149 -6.51 -14.56 -9.23
N HIS A 150 -5.27 -15.03 -9.29
CA HIS A 150 -4.88 -16.38 -8.90
C HIS A 150 -5.14 -16.64 -7.42
N VAL A 151 -4.68 -15.72 -6.55
CA VAL A 151 -4.88 -15.84 -5.10
C VAL A 151 -6.36 -15.80 -4.72
N SER A 152 -7.15 -14.98 -5.40
CA SER A 152 -8.61 -14.95 -5.20
C SER A 152 -9.27 -16.28 -5.57
N MET A 153 -8.81 -16.92 -6.64
CA MET A 153 -9.37 -18.17 -7.13
C MET A 153 -8.99 -19.38 -6.26
N TYR A 154 -7.74 -19.48 -5.84
CA TYR A 154 -7.18 -20.69 -5.24
C TYR A 154 -6.90 -20.59 -3.74
N HIS A 155 -6.73 -19.39 -3.20
CA HIS A 155 -6.35 -19.15 -1.79
C HIS A 155 -7.40 -18.40 -0.98
N GLY A 156 -8.61 -18.23 -1.55
CA GLY A 156 -9.76 -17.71 -0.80
C GLY A 156 -9.71 -16.22 -0.47
N LEU A 157 -8.85 -15.44 -1.14
CA LEU A 157 -8.87 -13.98 -1.04
C LEU A 157 -10.15 -13.47 -1.72
N GLN A 158 -11.18 -13.17 -0.92
CA GLN A 158 -12.49 -12.81 -1.45
C GLN A 158 -12.56 -11.31 -1.78
N PRO A 159 -13.01 -10.94 -2.99
CA PRO A 159 -13.36 -9.57 -3.29
C PRO A 159 -14.51 -9.09 -2.38
N LEU A 160 -14.43 -7.85 -1.94
CA LEU A 160 -15.57 -7.19 -1.27
C LEU A 160 -16.73 -7.07 -2.27
N LYS A 161 -17.82 -7.81 -2.03
CA LYS A 161 -19.05 -7.71 -2.81
C LYS A 161 -19.89 -6.48 -2.40
N ASN A 162 -19.27 -5.31 -2.26
CA ASN A 162 -20.00 -4.10 -1.87
C ASN A 162 -19.69 -2.96 -2.84
N GLU A 163 -20.47 -2.91 -3.92
CA GLU A 163 -20.35 -1.91 -5.00
C GLU A 163 -20.39 -0.47 -4.49
N LYS A 164 -21.22 -0.18 -3.45
CA LYS A 164 -21.32 1.16 -2.89
C LYS A 164 -20.07 1.58 -2.13
N LEU A 165 -19.49 0.69 -1.32
CA LEU A 165 -18.21 0.97 -0.66
C LEU A 165 -17.13 1.20 -1.68
N TYR A 166 -17.07 0.34 -2.68
CA TYR A 166 -16.14 0.41 -3.77
C TYR A 166 -16.25 1.75 -4.53
N GLY A 167 -17.47 2.12 -4.96
CA GLY A 167 -17.73 3.38 -5.63
C GLY A 167 -17.33 4.59 -4.78
N ALA A 168 -17.59 4.55 -3.47
CA ALA A 168 -17.20 5.61 -2.55
C ALA A 168 -15.68 5.77 -2.44
N ILE A 169 -14.94 4.66 -2.38
CA ILE A 169 -13.47 4.68 -2.35
C ILE A 169 -12.92 5.22 -3.68
N THR A 170 -13.41 4.72 -4.81
CA THR A 170 -13.00 5.20 -6.13
C THR A 170 -13.28 6.69 -6.30
N PHE A 171 -14.43 7.17 -5.80
CA PHE A 171 -14.75 8.60 -5.81
C PHE A 171 -13.75 9.41 -4.99
N ILE A 172 -13.39 8.95 -3.78
CA ILE A 172 -12.38 9.60 -2.94
C ILE A 172 -11.03 9.63 -3.65
N GLU A 173 -10.58 8.51 -4.20
CA GLU A 173 -9.29 8.38 -4.88
C GLU A 173 -9.17 9.24 -6.14
N ALA A 174 -10.27 9.42 -6.87
CA ALA A 174 -10.31 10.31 -8.04
C ALA A 174 -10.36 11.79 -7.66
N ASN A 175 -10.96 12.14 -6.52
CA ASN A 175 -11.29 13.53 -6.17
C ASN A 175 -10.58 14.03 -4.90
N TYR A 176 -9.60 13.30 -4.34
CA TYR A 176 -8.94 13.65 -3.07
C TYR A 176 -8.33 15.05 -3.05
N HIS A 177 -7.88 15.55 -4.20
CA HIS A 177 -7.29 16.88 -4.36
C HIS A 177 -8.32 18.02 -4.31
N LEU A 178 -9.61 17.71 -4.42
CA LEU A 178 -10.72 18.65 -4.35
C LEU A 178 -11.26 18.79 -2.90
N PRO A 179 -11.95 19.87 -2.56
CA PRO A 179 -12.51 20.08 -1.22
C PRO A 179 -13.79 19.25 -0.99
N ILE A 180 -13.75 17.94 -1.28
CA ILE A 180 -14.89 17.03 -1.09
C ILE A 180 -15.22 16.81 0.38
N LYS A 181 -16.52 16.64 0.65
CA LYS A 181 -17.10 16.35 1.97
C LYS A 181 -17.75 14.98 1.98
N ASN A 182 -18.18 14.54 3.17
CA ASN A 182 -18.92 13.26 3.31
C ASN A 182 -20.20 13.21 2.48
N GLU A 183 -20.86 14.36 2.31
CA GLU A 183 -22.08 14.50 1.50
C GLU A 183 -21.80 14.19 0.02
N ASP A 184 -20.67 14.69 -0.52
CA ASP A 184 -20.26 14.46 -1.91
C ASP A 184 -19.96 12.98 -2.16
N ILE A 185 -19.28 12.35 -1.20
CA ILE A 185 -18.95 10.91 -1.26
C ILE A 185 -20.23 10.06 -1.17
N ALA A 186 -21.16 10.44 -0.29
CA ALA A 186 -22.41 9.73 -0.11
C ALA A 186 -23.31 9.83 -1.36
N ASN A 187 -23.42 11.04 -1.94
CA ASN A 187 -24.18 11.29 -3.17
C ASN A 187 -23.60 10.51 -4.37
N ALA A 188 -22.28 10.38 -4.47
CA ALA A 188 -21.62 9.65 -5.55
C ALA A 188 -22.00 8.15 -5.59
N VAL A 189 -22.55 7.62 -4.49
CA VAL A 189 -22.96 6.20 -4.39
C VAL A 189 -24.42 6.01 -3.97
N ASP A 190 -25.24 7.04 -4.12
CA ASP A 190 -26.66 7.04 -3.75
C ASP A 190 -26.90 6.54 -2.32
N MET A 191 -26.23 7.16 -1.34
CA MET A 191 -26.35 6.87 0.09
C MET A 191 -26.52 8.15 0.90
N ASP A 192 -27.10 8.02 2.08
CA ASP A 192 -26.99 9.07 3.11
C ASP A 192 -25.65 8.96 3.86
N THR A 193 -25.20 10.08 4.43
CA THR A 193 -23.91 10.17 5.11
C THR A 193 -23.76 9.23 6.31
N ARG A 194 -24.87 8.96 7.02
CA ARG A 194 -24.88 8.06 8.20
C ARG A 194 -24.68 6.60 7.76
N SER A 195 -25.36 6.19 6.69
CA SER A 195 -25.22 4.86 6.10
C SER A 195 -23.81 4.66 5.50
N LEU A 196 -23.28 5.68 4.82
CA LEU A 196 -21.90 5.70 4.34
C LEU A 196 -20.90 5.51 5.50
N GLY A 197 -21.07 6.27 6.59
CA GLY A 197 -20.22 6.14 7.78
C GLY A 197 -20.24 4.73 8.38
N ARG A 198 -21.43 4.12 8.51
CA ARG A 198 -21.58 2.74 8.99
C ARG A 198 -20.92 1.74 8.04
N LEU A 199 -21.03 1.95 6.73
CA LEU A 199 -20.42 1.12 5.70
C LEU A 199 -18.88 1.13 5.80
N PHE A 200 -18.27 2.31 5.86
CA PHE A 200 -16.83 2.48 6.06
C PHE A 200 -16.36 1.84 7.38
N TYR A 201 -17.07 2.10 8.48
CA TYR A 201 -16.69 1.53 9.76
C TYR A 201 -16.82 0.00 9.78
N LYS A 202 -17.86 -0.56 9.20
CA LYS A 202 -18.06 -2.01 9.10
C LYS A 202 -16.91 -2.70 8.39
N HIS A 203 -16.50 -2.16 7.24
CA HIS A 203 -15.54 -2.81 6.33
C HIS A 203 -14.10 -2.35 6.53
N LEU A 204 -13.86 -1.05 6.78
CA LEU A 204 -12.53 -0.45 6.84
C LEU A 204 -12.12 0.00 8.24
N LYS A 205 -13.03 -0.10 9.25
CA LYS A 205 -12.82 0.35 10.64
C LYS A 205 -12.38 1.83 10.74
N THR A 206 -12.76 2.63 9.75
CA THR A 206 -12.49 4.07 9.67
C THR A 206 -13.73 4.82 9.19
N SER A 207 -13.74 6.15 9.27
CA SER A 207 -14.77 6.98 8.66
C SER A 207 -14.37 7.40 7.24
N PRO A 208 -15.33 7.80 6.36
CA PRO A 208 -15.02 8.34 5.04
C PRO A 208 -14.04 9.52 5.08
N HIS A 209 -14.24 10.45 6.01
CA HIS A 209 -13.36 11.59 6.21
C HIS A 209 -11.94 11.18 6.64
N GLN A 210 -11.81 10.22 7.55
CA GLN A 210 -10.48 9.72 7.94
C GLN A 210 -9.81 8.98 6.79
N TYR A 211 -10.54 8.22 5.99
CA TYR A 211 -10.02 7.58 4.79
C TYR A 211 -9.49 8.61 3.79
N LEU A 212 -10.27 9.65 3.49
CA LEU A 212 -9.84 10.76 2.62
C LEU A 212 -8.56 11.43 3.15
N LEU A 213 -8.51 11.71 4.46
CA LEU A 213 -7.34 12.35 5.07
C LEU A 213 -6.09 11.47 4.96
N GLN A 214 -6.23 10.17 5.22
CA GLN A 214 -5.16 9.19 5.09
C GLN A 214 -4.65 9.12 3.65
N TYR A 215 -5.57 9.06 2.69
CA TYR A 215 -5.23 9.02 1.27
C TYR A 215 -4.48 10.28 0.82
N ARG A 216 -4.93 11.47 1.25
CA ARG A 216 -4.23 12.74 1.00
C ARG A 216 -2.80 12.73 1.55
N VAL A 217 -2.61 12.26 2.76
CA VAL A 217 -1.27 12.18 3.38
C VAL A 217 -0.37 11.18 2.66
N GLU A 218 -0.92 10.04 2.21
CA GLU A 218 -0.18 9.08 1.41
C GLU A 218 0.30 9.69 0.08
N MET A 219 -0.62 10.35 -0.64
CA MET A 219 -0.28 11.03 -1.90
C MET A 219 0.73 12.16 -1.69
N ALA A 220 0.58 12.91 -0.60
CA ALA A 220 1.54 13.94 -0.22
C ALA A 220 2.95 13.38 0.04
N GLY A 221 3.04 12.24 0.71
CA GLY A 221 4.33 11.55 0.91
C GLY A 221 5.02 11.17 -0.40
N ARG A 222 4.25 10.85 -1.45
CA ARG A 222 4.78 10.57 -2.79
C ARG A 222 5.27 11.85 -3.48
N GLU A 223 4.48 12.92 -3.39
CA GLU A 223 4.83 14.20 -4.01
C GLU A 223 6.09 14.82 -3.39
N LEU A 224 6.23 14.74 -2.07
CA LEU A 224 7.44 15.18 -1.35
C LEU A 224 8.68 14.39 -1.79
N ARG A 225 8.61 13.07 -1.88
CA ARG A 225 9.70 12.23 -2.40
C ARG A 225 10.02 12.50 -3.88
N ASN A 226 9.07 13.05 -4.62
CA ASN A 226 9.27 13.49 -6.00
C ASN A 226 9.80 14.94 -6.11
N GLY A 227 10.22 15.55 -4.99
CA GLY A 227 10.87 16.86 -4.95
C GLY A 227 9.91 18.05 -4.95
N LYS A 228 8.59 17.85 -4.74
CA LYS A 228 7.70 18.99 -4.51
C LYS A 228 7.95 19.61 -3.13
N THR A 229 7.77 20.91 -3.04
CA THR A 229 7.82 21.62 -1.77
C THR A 229 6.65 21.27 -0.87
N VAL A 230 6.80 21.49 0.43
CA VAL A 230 5.74 21.25 1.43
C VAL A 230 4.47 22.06 1.11
N SER A 231 4.65 23.30 0.68
CA SER A 231 3.53 24.20 0.35
C SER A 231 2.78 23.76 -0.91
N GLU A 232 3.49 23.45 -1.99
CA GLU A 232 2.88 22.92 -3.22
C GLU A 232 2.17 21.61 -2.98
N THR A 233 2.78 20.72 -2.18
CA THR A 233 2.19 19.43 -1.83
C THR A 233 0.90 19.57 -1.03
N ALA A 234 0.85 20.48 -0.07
CA ALA A 234 -0.36 20.75 0.70
C ALA A 234 -1.54 21.11 -0.22
N ILE A 235 -1.29 22.03 -1.17
CA ILE A 235 -2.31 22.51 -2.12
C ILE A 235 -2.71 21.37 -3.07
N SER A 236 -1.76 20.70 -3.71
CA SER A 236 -2.03 19.66 -4.70
C SER A 236 -2.72 18.42 -4.11
N CYS A 237 -2.57 18.18 -2.80
CA CYS A 237 -3.24 17.10 -2.10
C CYS A 237 -4.56 17.52 -1.43
N GLY A 238 -5.08 18.73 -1.70
CA GLY A 238 -6.40 19.18 -1.28
C GLY A 238 -6.50 19.59 0.20
N PHE A 239 -5.38 19.97 0.83
CA PHE A 239 -5.40 20.58 2.17
C PHE A 239 -5.74 22.06 2.08
N GLN A 240 -6.56 22.55 3.01
CA GLN A 240 -6.98 23.95 3.06
C GLN A 240 -5.84 24.89 3.52
N SER A 241 -4.89 24.35 4.29
CA SER A 241 -3.72 25.10 4.73
C SER A 241 -2.51 24.17 4.93
N GLU A 242 -1.33 24.75 4.82
CA GLU A 242 -0.07 24.05 5.10
C GLU A 242 -0.01 23.55 6.57
N ASN A 243 -0.56 24.32 7.51
CA ASN A 243 -0.59 23.91 8.91
C ASN A 243 -1.42 22.66 9.13
N THR A 244 -2.64 22.62 8.59
CA THR A 244 -3.51 21.42 8.66
C THR A 244 -2.81 20.22 8.01
N PHE A 245 -2.11 20.42 6.91
CA PHE A 245 -1.31 19.40 6.27
C PHE A 245 -0.19 18.88 7.18
N ARG A 246 0.63 19.77 7.74
CA ARG A 246 1.75 19.40 8.63
C ARG A 246 1.29 18.59 9.84
N GLU A 247 0.20 19.02 10.47
CA GLU A 247 -0.39 18.33 11.62
C GLU A 247 -0.90 16.93 11.25
N ALA A 248 -1.67 16.81 10.16
CA ALA A 248 -2.17 15.54 9.68
C ALA A 248 -1.04 14.59 9.29
N PHE A 249 -0.05 15.09 8.56
CA PHE A 249 1.11 14.32 8.10
C PHE A 249 1.92 13.77 9.28
N LYS A 250 2.28 14.64 10.26
CA LYS A 250 3.01 14.22 11.46
C LYS A 250 2.21 13.22 12.30
N ARG A 251 0.91 13.43 12.45
CA ARG A 251 0.04 12.52 13.20
C ARG A 251 -0.05 11.13 12.56
N LEU A 252 -0.10 11.05 11.23
CA LEU A 252 -0.31 9.80 10.50
C LEU A 252 0.99 9.05 10.18
N LEU A 253 2.09 9.77 9.93
CA LEU A 253 3.37 9.19 9.53
C LEU A 253 4.46 9.28 10.61
N GLY A 254 4.19 9.97 11.73
CA GLY A 254 5.12 10.08 12.86
C GLY A 254 6.27 11.07 12.66
N CYS A 255 6.46 11.61 11.45
CA CYS A 255 7.52 12.57 11.11
C CYS A 255 6.96 13.79 10.38
N PRO A 256 7.61 14.95 10.42
CA PRO A 256 7.17 16.13 9.69
C PRO A 256 7.42 15.97 8.16
N PRO A 257 6.62 16.64 7.29
CA PRO A 257 6.77 16.55 5.84
C PRO A 257 8.17 16.95 5.34
N SER A 258 8.83 17.88 6.02
CA SER A 258 10.17 18.35 5.67
C SER A 258 11.29 17.31 5.82
N GLU A 259 11.07 16.24 6.54
CA GLU A 259 12.02 15.12 6.60
C GLU A 259 12.01 14.28 5.33
N LEU A 260 10.84 14.12 4.69
CA LEU A 260 10.74 13.36 3.44
C LEU A 260 11.21 14.15 2.21
N SER A 261 11.11 15.47 2.24
CA SER A 261 11.63 16.33 1.15
C SER A 261 13.16 16.39 1.09
N LYS A 262 13.85 16.07 2.20
CA LYS A 262 15.33 16.09 2.28
C LYS A 262 15.99 14.77 1.84
N ILE A 263 15.21 13.71 1.59
CA ILE A 263 15.74 12.40 1.16
C ILE A 263 15.92 12.35 -0.37
N SER A 264 15.63 13.44 -1.06
CA SER A 264 15.65 13.54 -2.53
C SER A 264 16.95 14.15 -3.10
N ASP A 265 17.94 14.46 -2.26
CA ASP A 265 19.28 14.96 -2.64
C ASP A 265 20.34 13.88 -2.57
#